data_6d6bbfcb647346678eb590307896851d
#
_entry.id   6d6bbfcb647346678eb590307896851d
#
_cell.length_a   1.000
_cell.length_b   1.000
_cell.length_c   1.000
_cell.angle_alpha   90.00
_cell.angle_beta   90.00
_cell.angle_gamma   90.00
#
_symmetry.space_group_name_H-M   'P 1'
#
loop_
_entity.id
_entity.type
_entity.pdbx_description
1 polymer ?
#
loop_
_entity_poly.entity_id
_entity_poly.type
_entity_poly.pdbx_seq_one_letter_code
_entity_poly.pdbx_strand_id
1 'polypeptide(L)'
;SLPMKKLILALAMLSTSAMAANDIVMHRDPGCGCCEKWAAQVRQQFGRAVKIVDDANRAAIHKSLGMPASLASCHTAIIDGIAFEGHVPVTDMKRLLAAKTKGVRGLAVAGMPLGSPGMEAPGHPADHYNVIAFGSGKTSIFARH
;
A
#
# COMPACT_ATOMS: atom_id res chain seq x y z
N SER A 1 38.91 -31.37 50.65
CA SER A 1 38.61 -30.10 50.00
C SER A 1 38.06 -30.36 48.62
N LEU A 2 36.74 -30.06 48.47
CA LEU A 2 36.02 -30.22 47.22
C LEU A 2 36.30 -29.04 46.27
N PRO A 3 36.60 -29.23 44.99
CA PRO A 3 36.77 -28.12 44.10
C PRO A 3 35.37 -27.55 43.73
N MET A 4 35.19 -26.27 44.01
CA MET A 4 34.03 -25.51 43.56
C MET A 4 34.01 -25.47 42.03
N LYS A 5 33.13 -26.26 41.41
CA LYS A 5 32.82 -26.12 39.99
C LYS A 5 32.09 -24.80 39.78
N LYS A 6 32.77 -23.86 39.18
CA LYS A 6 32.17 -22.57 38.72
C LYS A 6 31.16 -22.89 37.61
N LEU A 7 29.88 -22.82 37.94
CA LEU A 7 28.82 -22.92 37.00
C LEU A 7 28.73 -21.56 36.24
N ILE A 8 29.31 -21.52 35.08
CA ILE A 8 29.18 -20.38 34.16
C ILE A 8 27.81 -20.50 33.53
N LEU A 9 26.86 -19.70 34.00
CA LEU A 9 25.56 -19.56 33.38
C LEU A 9 25.72 -18.69 32.14
N ALA A 10 25.83 -19.34 31.00
CA ALA A 10 25.81 -18.63 29.72
C ALA A 10 24.38 -18.12 29.45
N LEU A 11 24.17 -16.84 29.72
CA LEU A 11 22.93 -16.14 29.36
C LEU A 11 22.93 -15.96 27.86
N ALA A 12 22.29 -16.88 27.15
CA ALA A 12 22.05 -16.74 25.70
C ALA A 12 21.09 -15.56 25.51
N MET A 13 21.63 -14.43 25.12
CA MET A 13 20.83 -13.30 24.65
C MET A 13 20.23 -13.73 23.30
N LEU A 14 18.95 -14.13 23.32
CA LEU A 14 18.16 -14.22 22.11
C LEU A 14 17.98 -12.80 21.57
N SER A 15 18.82 -12.42 20.65
CA SER A 15 18.60 -11.23 19.82
C SER A 15 17.39 -11.54 18.94
N THR A 16 16.22 -11.13 19.39
CA THR A 16 15.05 -11.04 18.50
C THR A 16 15.36 -9.91 17.53
N SER A 17 15.86 -10.26 16.35
CA SER A 17 15.88 -9.32 15.23
C SER A 17 14.43 -8.96 14.95
N ALA A 18 14.01 -7.78 15.41
CA ALA A 18 12.77 -7.20 14.94
C ALA A 18 12.94 -7.04 13.43
N MET A 19 12.24 -7.85 12.65
CA MET A 19 12.20 -7.66 11.21
C MET A 19 11.63 -6.26 10.97
N ALA A 20 12.46 -5.35 10.47
CA ALA A 20 12.00 -4.05 10.04
C ALA A 20 10.84 -4.26 9.06
N ALA A 21 9.69 -3.61 9.29
CA ALA A 21 8.59 -3.65 8.36
C ALA A 21 9.13 -3.24 6.97
N ASN A 22 8.84 -4.04 5.93
CA ASN A 22 9.26 -3.72 4.58
C ASN A 22 8.73 -2.34 4.18
N ASP A 23 9.52 -1.59 3.43
CA ASP A 23 9.09 -0.31 2.89
C ASP A 23 7.88 -0.51 1.98
N ILE A 24 6.99 0.48 1.99
CA ILE A 24 5.96 0.60 0.97
C ILE A 24 6.64 1.08 -0.31
N VAL A 25 6.39 0.43 -1.41
CA VAL A 25 6.95 0.83 -2.72
C VAL A 25 5.85 1.38 -3.60
N MET A 26 6.00 2.61 -4.04
CA MET A 26 5.06 3.26 -4.96
C MET A 26 5.72 3.52 -6.30
N HIS A 27 5.25 2.84 -7.35
CA HIS A 27 5.59 3.10 -8.73
C HIS A 27 4.65 4.17 -9.28
N ARG A 28 5.18 5.30 -9.75
CA ARG A 28 4.36 6.42 -10.21
C ARG A 28 4.73 6.89 -11.61
N ASP A 29 3.82 7.60 -12.24
CA ASP A 29 4.14 8.40 -13.41
C ASP A 29 5.21 9.44 -13.06
N PRO A 30 6.27 9.60 -13.85
CA PRO A 30 7.34 10.54 -13.55
C PRO A 30 6.79 11.95 -13.30
N GLY A 31 7.23 12.59 -12.21
CA GLY A 31 6.84 13.95 -11.86
C GLY A 31 5.42 14.12 -11.33
N CYS A 32 4.71 13.05 -10.99
CA CYS A 32 3.35 13.10 -10.47
C CYS A 32 3.28 13.72 -9.06
N GLY A 33 2.89 15.00 -8.98
CA GLY A 33 2.80 15.73 -7.70
C GLY A 33 1.67 15.24 -6.79
N CYS A 34 0.51 14.88 -7.33
CA CYS A 34 -0.60 14.33 -6.53
C CYS A 34 -0.26 12.95 -5.96
N CYS A 35 0.58 12.17 -6.63
CA CYS A 35 1.10 10.92 -6.10
C CYS A 35 1.97 11.16 -4.85
N GLU A 36 2.79 12.21 -4.85
CA GLU A 36 3.59 12.57 -3.66
C GLU A 36 2.71 12.98 -2.48
N LYS A 37 1.63 13.72 -2.73
CA LYS A 37 0.66 14.08 -1.68
C LYS A 37 -0.03 12.85 -1.10
N TRP A 38 -0.42 11.91 -1.96
CA TRP A 38 -0.97 10.62 -1.54
C TRP A 38 0.04 9.83 -0.71
N ALA A 39 1.28 9.72 -1.18
CA ALA A 39 2.36 9.02 -0.49
C ALA A 39 2.64 9.63 0.89
N ALA A 40 2.58 10.96 1.04
CA ALA A 40 2.76 11.63 2.31
C ALA A 40 1.68 11.23 3.33
N GLN A 41 0.42 11.13 2.91
CA GLN A 41 -0.68 10.67 3.76
C GLN A 41 -0.49 9.20 4.16
N VAL A 42 -0.10 8.34 3.22
CA VAL A 42 0.17 6.93 3.50
C VAL A 42 1.32 6.78 4.50
N ARG A 43 2.41 7.50 4.30
CA ARG A 43 3.56 7.48 5.21
C ARG A 43 3.15 7.87 6.63
N GLN A 44 2.36 8.93 6.77
CA GLN A 44 1.87 9.40 8.06
C GLN A 44 0.94 8.40 8.74
N GLN A 45 -0.01 7.86 7.98
CA GLN A 45 -1.06 6.97 8.52
C GLN A 45 -0.58 5.56 8.83
N PHE A 46 0.41 5.07 8.09
CA PHE A 46 1.00 3.75 8.34
C PHE A 46 2.22 3.78 9.25
N GLY A 47 2.83 4.96 9.44
CA GLY A 47 4.10 5.07 10.18
C GLY A 47 5.25 4.30 9.51
N ARG A 48 5.22 4.17 8.17
CA ARG A 48 6.18 3.42 7.38
C ARG A 48 6.76 4.29 6.27
N ALA A 49 8.01 4.04 5.89
CA ALA A 49 8.62 4.68 4.75
C ALA A 49 7.92 4.30 3.45
N VAL A 50 7.79 5.25 2.53
CA VAL A 50 7.31 5.03 1.17
C VAL A 50 8.46 5.31 0.21
N LYS A 51 8.92 4.27 -0.47
CA LYS A 51 9.90 4.40 -1.55
C LYS A 51 9.16 4.74 -2.84
N ILE A 52 9.50 5.88 -3.42
CA ILE A 52 8.91 6.36 -4.68
C ILE A 52 9.82 5.98 -5.83
N VAL A 53 9.27 5.32 -6.83
CA VAL A 53 9.94 4.89 -8.04
C VAL A 53 9.23 5.51 -9.25
N ASP A 54 9.94 6.30 -10.03
CA ASP A 54 9.42 6.80 -11.31
C ASP A 54 9.35 5.65 -12.32
N ASP A 55 8.17 5.36 -12.81
CA ASP A 55 7.89 4.21 -13.67
C ASP A 55 6.75 4.55 -14.64
N ALA A 56 7.12 4.94 -15.85
CA ALA A 56 6.17 5.29 -16.89
C ALA A 56 5.44 4.07 -17.48
N ASN A 57 5.93 2.86 -17.23
CA ASN A 57 5.36 1.64 -17.81
C ASN A 57 5.06 0.59 -16.74
N ARG A 58 3.85 0.63 -16.21
CA ARG A 58 3.40 -0.30 -15.18
C ARG A 58 2.55 -1.45 -15.72
N ALA A 59 2.44 -1.60 -17.04
CA ALA A 59 1.59 -2.60 -17.66
C ALA A 59 1.90 -4.04 -17.22
N ALA A 60 3.18 -4.38 -17.07
CA ALA A 60 3.61 -5.68 -16.59
C ALA A 60 3.17 -5.94 -15.14
N ILE A 61 3.25 -4.92 -14.27
CA ILE A 61 2.79 -4.99 -12.89
C ILE A 61 1.28 -5.22 -12.86
N HIS A 62 0.51 -4.42 -13.62
CA HIS A 62 -0.94 -4.56 -13.71
C HIS A 62 -1.36 -5.96 -14.18
N LYS A 63 -0.70 -6.46 -15.21
CA LYS A 63 -0.96 -7.82 -15.73
C LYS A 63 -0.68 -8.90 -14.68
N SER A 64 0.44 -8.80 -13.97
CA SER A 64 0.81 -9.78 -12.94
C SER A 64 -0.17 -9.80 -11.76
N LEU A 65 -0.86 -8.69 -11.52
CA LEU A 65 -1.85 -8.53 -10.47
C LEU A 65 -3.27 -8.89 -10.91
N GLY A 66 -3.50 -9.17 -12.19
CA GLY A 66 -4.82 -9.36 -12.74
C GLY A 66 -5.69 -8.10 -12.69
N MET A 67 -5.07 -6.93 -12.73
CA MET A 67 -5.78 -5.65 -12.73
C MET A 67 -6.24 -5.28 -14.14
N PRO A 68 -7.53 -5.01 -14.36
CA PRO A 68 -8.02 -4.52 -15.65
C PRO A 68 -7.40 -3.15 -16.00
N ALA A 69 -7.09 -2.95 -17.28
CA ALA A 69 -6.53 -1.69 -17.77
C ALA A 69 -7.43 -0.47 -17.50
N SER A 70 -8.76 -0.67 -17.44
CA SER A 70 -9.73 0.37 -17.12
C SER A 70 -9.60 0.95 -15.71
N LEU A 71 -8.89 0.27 -14.81
CA LEU A 71 -8.65 0.72 -13.44
C LEU A 71 -7.32 1.46 -13.29
N ALA A 72 -6.50 1.53 -14.33
CA ALA A 72 -5.20 2.18 -14.26
C ALA A 72 -5.32 3.67 -13.88
N SER A 73 -4.41 4.11 -13.03
CA SER A 73 -4.29 5.50 -12.58
C SER A 73 -2.83 5.94 -12.63
N CYS A 74 -2.48 6.96 -11.87
CA CYS A 74 -1.16 7.61 -11.92
C CYS A 74 -0.06 6.90 -11.12
N HIS A 75 -0.40 5.97 -10.23
CA HIS A 75 0.58 5.18 -9.47
C HIS A 75 0.03 3.83 -9.03
N THR A 76 0.96 2.93 -8.72
CA THR A 76 0.69 1.62 -8.14
C THR A 76 1.57 1.46 -6.90
N ALA A 77 0.98 1.34 -5.72
CA ALA A 77 1.71 1.08 -4.49
C ALA A 77 1.56 -0.37 -4.06
N ILE A 78 2.63 -0.95 -3.55
CA ILE A 78 2.65 -2.32 -3.03
C ILE A 78 2.92 -2.28 -1.53
N ILE A 79 2.03 -2.85 -0.74
CA ILE A 79 2.12 -2.95 0.71
C ILE A 79 1.84 -4.41 1.10
N ASP A 80 2.84 -5.07 1.68
CA ASP A 80 2.70 -6.45 2.16
C ASP A 80 2.11 -7.41 1.08
N GLY A 81 2.50 -7.21 -0.18
CA GLY A 81 2.06 -8.00 -1.32
C GLY A 81 0.69 -7.62 -1.90
N ILE A 82 0.02 -6.62 -1.34
CA ILE A 82 -1.26 -6.08 -1.83
C ILE A 82 -1.01 -4.81 -2.62
N ALA A 83 -1.67 -4.66 -3.76
CA ALA A 83 -1.53 -3.49 -4.62
C ALA A 83 -2.64 -2.46 -4.38
N PHE A 84 -2.26 -1.19 -4.43
CA PHE A 84 -3.19 -0.07 -4.36
C PHE A 84 -2.92 0.86 -5.55
N GLU A 85 -3.87 0.90 -6.46
CA GLU A 85 -3.80 1.69 -7.69
C GLU A 85 -4.51 3.02 -7.53
N GLY A 86 -3.80 4.12 -7.79
CA GLY A 86 -4.37 5.45 -7.68
C GLY A 86 -4.64 5.90 -6.24
N HIS A 87 -5.52 6.87 -6.11
CA HIS A 87 -5.75 7.61 -4.86
C HIS A 87 -6.70 6.88 -3.89
N VAL A 88 -6.35 5.65 -3.54
CA VAL A 88 -7.13 4.83 -2.60
C VAL A 88 -7.08 5.44 -1.19
N PRO A 89 -8.23 5.62 -0.51
CA PRO A 89 -8.26 6.08 0.87
C PRO A 89 -7.56 5.13 1.83
N VAL A 90 -6.80 5.68 2.77
CA VAL A 90 -6.02 4.89 3.74
C VAL A 90 -6.91 3.99 4.60
N THR A 91 -8.11 4.44 4.95
CA THR A 91 -9.09 3.63 5.71
C THR A 91 -9.46 2.35 4.95
N ASP A 92 -9.67 2.44 3.65
CA ASP A 92 -9.97 1.29 2.80
C ASP A 92 -8.77 0.36 2.65
N MET A 93 -7.57 0.93 2.51
CA MET A 93 -6.32 0.17 2.47
C MET A 93 -6.14 -0.67 3.74
N LYS A 94 -6.29 -0.05 4.90
CA LYS A 94 -6.17 -0.73 6.20
C LYS A 94 -7.22 -1.81 6.38
N ARG A 95 -8.44 -1.55 5.92
CA ARG A 95 -9.53 -2.53 6.00
C ARG A 95 -9.23 -3.78 5.16
N LEU A 96 -8.72 -3.63 3.94
CA LEU A 96 -8.32 -4.77 3.12
C LEU A 96 -7.14 -5.53 3.72
N LEU A 97 -6.10 -4.82 4.15
CA LEU A 97 -4.90 -5.43 4.74
C LEU A 97 -5.24 -6.26 6.00
N ALA A 98 -6.20 -5.80 6.80
CA ALA A 98 -6.66 -6.53 7.98
C ALA A 98 -7.54 -7.74 7.61
N ALA A 99 -8.41 -7.59 6.61
CA ALA A 99 -9.36 -8.64 6.20
C ALA A 99 -8.68 -9.80 5.48
N LYS A 100 -7.60 -9.55 4.75
CA LYS A 100 -6.88 -10.54 3.93
C LYS A 100 -7.81 -11.37 3.05
N THR A 101 -8.73 -10.68 2.36
CA THR A 101 -9.78 -11.31 1.57
C THR A 101 -9.20 -12.18 0.47
N LYS A 102 -9.55 -13.47 0.50
CA LYS A 102 -9.06 -14.44 -0.48
C LYS A 102 -9.46 -14.04 -1.91
N GLY A 103 -8.50 -14.10 -2.84
CA GLY A 103 -8.73 -13.79 -4.26
C GLY A 103 -8.68 -12.30 -4.58
N VAL A 104 -8.62 -11.41 -3.57
CA VAL A 104 -8.41 -9.97 -3.78
C VAL A 104 -6.91 -9.67 -3.77
N ARG A 105 -6.42 -9.09 -4.85
CA ARG A 105 -5.01 -8.73 -5.02
C ARG A 105 -4.73 -7.26 -4.79
N GLY A 106 -5.77 -6.44 -4.78
CA GLY A 106 -5.63 -5.02 -4.52
C GLY A 106 -6.93 -4.23 -4.64
N LEU A 107 -6.79 -2.92 -4.42
CA LEU A 107 -7.83 -1.92 -4.59
C LEU A 107 -7.39 -0.89 -5.63
N ALA A 108 -8.37 -0.32 -6.34
CA ALA A 108 -8.12 0.73 -7.32
C ALA A 108 -9.14 1.84 -7.21
N VAL A 109 -8.67 3.08 -7.40
CA VAL A 109 -9.46 4.26 -7.71
C VAL A 109 -9.04 4.71 -9.11
N ALA A 110 -9.87 4.46 -10.10
CA ALA A 110 -9.59 4.87 -11.48
C ALA A 110 -9.56 6.39 -11.61
N GLY A 111 -8.66 6.90 -12.43
CA GLY A 111 -8.51 8.34 -12.62
C GLY A 111 -7.97 9.05 -11.38
N MET A 112 -8.37 10.31 -11.22
CA MET A 112 -7.95 11.18 -10.12
C MET A 112 -9.15 12.02 -9.65
N PRO A 113 -10.14 11.41 -8.98
CA PRO A 113 -11.33 12.14 -8.56
C PRO A 113 -11.00 13.23 -7.55
N LEU A 114 -11.63 14.40 -7.69
CA LEU A 114 -11.49 15.49 -6.72
C LEU A 114 -11.97 15.02 -5.34
N GLY A 115 -11.24 15.38 -4.31
CA GLY A 115 -11.56 15.02 -2.94
C GLY A 115 -10.99 13.66 -2.49
N SER A 116 -10.51 12.83 -3.42
CA SER A 116 -9.74 11.65 -3.05
C SER A 116 -8.39 12.05 -2.44
N PRO A 117 -7.75 11.17 -1.63
CA PRO A 117 -6.50 11.53 -0.95
C PRO A 117 -5.39 11.96 -1.92
N GLY A 118 -4.83 13.15 -1.71
CA GLY A 118 -3.86 13.77 -2.62
C GLY A 118 -4.50 14.62 -3.71
N MET A 119 -5.82 14.57 -3.87
CA MET A 119 -6.60 15.34 -4.83
C MET A 119 -7.62 16.27 -4.14
N GLU A 120 -7.38 16.61 -2.89
CA GLU A 120 -8.21 17.57 -2.16
C GLU A 120 -8.16 18.94 -2.84
N ALA A 121 -9.32 19.53 -3.07
CA ALA A 121 -9.47 20.85 -3.67
C ALA A 121 -10.39 21.70 -2.77
N PRO A 122 -9.83 22.47 -1.81
CA PRO A 122 -10.61 23.31 -0.92
C PRO A 122 -11.52 24.29 -1.69
N GLY A 123 -12.78 24.38 -1.29
CA GLY A 123 -13.78 25.21 -1.96
C GLY A 123 -14.45 24.57 -3.18
N HIS A 124 -14.08 23.35 -3.55
CA HIS A 124 -14.73 22.58 -4.61
C HIS A 124 -15.44 21.35 -4.01
N PRO A 125 -16.64 21.00 -4.52
CA PRO A 125 -17.29 19.74 -4.12
C PRO A 125 -16.41 18.54 -4.47
N ALA A 126 -16.38 17.53 -3.59
CA ALA A 126 -15.72 16.27 -3.89
C ALA A 126 -16.52 15.48 -4.93
N ASP A 127 -15.81 14.80 -5.83
CA ASP A 127 -16.43 13.85 -6.75
C ASP A 127 -16.91 12.61 -5.98
N HIS A 128 -17.98 11.98 -6.48
CA HIS A 128 -18.31 10.61 -6.07
C HIS A 128 -17.40 9.64 -6.83
N TYR A 129 -16.87 8.66 -6.11
CA TYR A 129 -16.04 7.62 -6.75
C TYR A 129 -16.14 6.31 -6.00
N ASN A 130 -15.83 5.23 -6.69
CA ASN A 130 -15.80 3.91 -6.12
C ASN A 130 -14.36 3.43 -5.91
N VAL A 131 -14.15 2.70 -4.83
CA VAL A 131 -12.95 1.90 -4.63
C VAL A 131 -13.27 0.49 -5.09
N ILE A 132 -12.53 0.00 -6.07
CA ILE A 132 -12.78 -1.29 -6.73
C ILE A 132 -11.75 -2.31 -6.23
N ALA A 133 -12.24 -3.43 -5.73
CA ALA A 133 -11.39 -4.60 -5.46
C ALA A 133 -11.17 -5.39 -6.76
N PHE A 134 -9.93 -5.82 -6.99
CA PHE A 134 -9.57 -6.62 -8.16
C PHE A 134 -8.71 -7.82 -7.78
N GLY A 135 -8.71 -8.82 -8.64
CA GLY A 135 -7.91 -10.03 -8.55
C GLY A 135 -8.58 -11.18 -9.26
N SER A 136 -7.78 -12.13 -9.78
CA SER A 136 -8.29 -13.35 -10.47
C SER A 136 -9.31 -13.05 -11.59
N GLY A 137 -9.11 -11.93 -12.31
CA GLY A 137 -9.98 -11.51 -13.41
C GLY A 137 -11.37 -11.00 -13.02
N LYS A 138 -11.63 -10.81 -11.70
CA LYS A 138 -12.90 -10.31 -11.17
C LYS A 138 -12.71 -8.96 -10.52
N THR A 139 -13.75 -8.14 -10.59
CA THR A 139 -13.81 -6.85 -9.89
C THR A 139 -15.10 -6.75 -9.10
N SER A 140 -15.05 -6.00 -7.99
CA SER A 140 -16.22 -5.68 -7.19
C SER A 140 -16.05 -4.32 -6.52
N ILE A 141 -17.17 -3.68 -6.16
CA ILE A 141 -17.12 -2.43 -5.41
C ILE A 141 -16.77 -2.75 -3.96
N PHE A 142 -15.65 -2.19 -3.50
CA PHE A 142 -15.18 -2.34 -2.12
C PHE A 142 -15.71 -1.24 -1.21
N ALA A 143 -15.76 -0.01 -1.72
CA ALA A 143 -16.29 1.16 -1.01
C ALA A 143 -16.82 2.21 -1.99
N ARG A 144 -17.72 3.04 -1.53
CA ARG A 144 -18.26 4.20 -2.24
C ARG A 144 -17.99 5.47 -1.43
N HIS A 145 -17.51 6.50 -2.10
CA HIS A 145 -17.22 7.79 -1.50
C HIS A 145 -17.93 8.93 -2.21
#